data_902cca5fce86be83c66c879ca81410a7
#
_entry.id   902cca5fce86be83c66c879ca81410a7
#
_cell.length_a   1.000
_cell.length_b   1.000
_cell.length_c   1.000
_cell.angle_alpha   90.00
_cell.angle_beta   90.00
_cell.angle_gamma   90.00
#
_symmetry.space_group_name_H-M   'P 1'
#
loop_
_entity.id
_entity.type
_entity.pdbx_description
1 polymer ?
#
loop_
_entity_poly.entity_id
_entity_poly.type
_entity_poly.pdbx_seq_one_letter_code
_entity_poly.pdbx_strand_id
1 'polypeptide(L)'
;VFNSDTGTMMAIFFDEGTSSDGTMEAIGEIRKLAGKQCFLSGMSAIVTDTKNLAEKETPLYVLIAVVLAVIVLGLTMDSYFIPLLFMLSIGMAIIYNLGSNYFLGEISYITKALAAVLQLGVTLDYSIFLMHSYEEQQARYNGDKERAMAHAISQTFSSVIGSSVTTVAGFIALCFMTFTLGMDIGVVMVKGVVLGVIACVTILPSMILCCDKWITKTMHKPFLPDIGRISDKVTKRYMIYVIIFLVLLFPAIYGNNHTSVYYNLDETLPKDLPSIIANEKLKEDYDMNTTHMILVDSSVESADVAKMINKMDDV
;
A
#
# COMPACT_ATOMS: atom_id res chain seq x y z
N VAL A 1 23.21 27.52 20.09
CA VAL A 1 21.98 28.10 20.66
C VAL A 1 21.74 29.41 19.95
N PHE A 2 20.60 29.55 19.30
CA PHE A 2 20.17 30.75 18.58
C PHE A 2 18.95 31.32 19.30
N ASN A 3 18.98 32.60 19.64
CA ASN A 3 17.92 33.29 20.35
C ASN A 3 17.19 34.24 19.40
N SER A 4 15.88 34.23 19.42
CA SER A 4 15.00 35.26 18.86
C SER A 4 14.26 35.96 19.99
N ASP A 5 13.45 36.98 19.66
CA ASP A 5 12.61 37.68 20.62
C ASP A 5 11.51 36.77 21.24
N THR A 6 11.15 35.69 20.54
CA THR A 6 10.04 34.81 20.89
C THR A 6 10.51 33.45 21.41
N GLY A 7 11.77 33.05 21.19
CA GLY A 7 12.22 31.71 21.58
C GLY A 7 13.72 31.47 21.48
N THR A 8 14.12 30.30 21.89
CA THR A 8 15.50 29.81 21.81
C THR A 8 15.54 28.53 20.99
N MET A 9 16.35 28.49 19.95
CA MET A 9 16.56 27.30 19.12
C MET A 9 17.84 26.56 19.55
N MET A 10 17.75 25.23 19.67
CA MET A 10 18.86 24.33 19.94
C MET A 10 18.96 23.29 18.82
N ALA A 11 20.15 23.05 18.31
CA ALA A 11 20.41 21.95 17.38
C ALA A 11 20.81 20.70 18.18
N ILE A 12 20.20 19.57 17.85
CA ILE A 12 20.49 18.26 18.41
C ILE A 12 21.04 17.38 17.28
N PHE A 13 22.18 16.74 17.53
CA PHE A 13 22.80 15.81 16.60
C PHE A 13 22.72 14.42 17.19
N PHE A 14 22.29 13.45 16.38
CA PHE A 14 22.23 12.04 16.74
C PHE A 14 23.40 11.32 16.07
N ASP A 15 23.97 10.33 16.76
CA ASP A 15 25.05 9.50 16.22
C ASP A 15 24.54 8.46 15.23
N GLU A 16 23.24 8.11 15.30
CA GLU A 16 22.58 7.17 14.42
C GLU A 16 21.77 7.86 13.32
N GLY A 17 21.39 7.10 12.29
CA GLY A 17 20.58 7.60 11.18
C GLY A 17 19.20 8.09 11.59
N THR A 18 18.58 8.92 10.76
CA THR A 18 17.27 9.57 11.01
C THR A 18 16.12 8.59 11.28
N SER A 19 16.21 7.37 10.77
CA SER A 19 15.19 6.32 10.87
C SER A 19 15.59 5.15 11.76
N SER A 20 16.72 5.25 12.48
CA SER A 20 17.11 4.21 13.43
C SER A 20 16.19 4.16 14.65
N ASP A 21 16.00 2.98 15.21
CA ASP A 21 15.16 2.80 16.38
C ASP A 21 15.67 3.63 17.58
N GLY A 22 17.00 3.73 17.78
CA GLY A 22 17.60 4.55 18.82
C GLY A 22 17.30 6.04 18.65
N THR A 23 17.39 6.59 17.44
CA THR A 23 17.02 7.99 17.16
C THR A 23 15.53 8.24 17.41
N MET A 24 14.65 7.32 16.97
CA MET A 24 13.20 7.46 17.15
C MET A 24 12.80 7.37 18.64
N GLU A 25 13.44 6.48 19.40
CA GLU A 25 13.23 6.37 20.84
C GLU A 25 13.70 7.65 21.56
N ALA A 26 14.88 8.16 21.23
CA ALA A 26 15.40 9.42 21.78
C ALA A 26 14.46 10.60 21.50
N ILE A 27 13.88 10.72 20.29
CA ILE A 27 12.87 11.72 19.95
C ILE A 27 11.64 11.58 20.85
N GLY A 28 11.17 10.35 21.08
CA GLY A 28 10.07 10.07 21.99
C GLY A 28 10.34 10.51 23.42
N GLU A 29 11.54 10.23 23.96
CA GLU A 29 11.96 10.64 25.30
C GLU A 29 12.15 12.17 25.41
N ILE A 30 12.78 12.79 24.42
CA ILE A 30 12.91 14.25 24.39
C ILE A 30 11.54 14.93 24.44
N ARG A 31 10.55 14.45 23.72
CA ARG A 31 9.19 15.00 23.73
C ARG A 31 8.50 14.84 25.08
N LYS A 32 8.75 13.74 25.79
CA LYS A 32 8.21 13.53 27.16
C LYS A 32 8.81 14.51 28.17
N LEU A 33 10.12 14.77 28.04
CA LEU A 33 10.85 15.68 28.94
C LEU A 33 10.58 17.15 28.62
N ALA A 34 10.46 17.50 27.34
CA ALA A 34 10.41 18.88 26.87
C ALA A 34 9.09 19.62 27.19
N GLY A 35 8.01 18.91 27.45
CA GLY A 35 6.71 19.50 27.78
C GLY A 35 6.05 20.24 26.59
N LYS A 36 4.97 20.99 26.89
CA LYS A 36 4.11 21.59 25.86
C LYS A 36 4.68 22.83 25.16
N GLN A 37 5.74 23.42 25.69
CA GLN A 37 6.34 24.66 25.14
C GLN A 37 7.57 24.42 24.27
N CYS A 38 8.02 23.17 24.14
CA CYS A 38 9.13 22.80 23.27
C CYS A 38 8.61 22.09 22.02
N PHE A 39 9.07 22.56 20.88
CA PHE A 39 8.71 22.07 19.57
C PHE A 39 9.93 21.37 18.97
N LEU A 40 9.80 20.09 18.62
CA LEU A 40 10.89 19.30 18.05
C LEU A 40 10.67 19.13 16.54
N SER A 41 11.49 19.82 15.76
CA SER A 41 11.48 19.82 14.30
C SER A 41 12.64 19.02 13.73
N GLY A 42 12.67 18.85 12.42
CA GLY A 42 13.73 18.20 11.67
C GLY A 42 13.33 16.85 11.11
N MET A 43 14.14 16.32 10.17
CA MET A 43 13.81 15.12 9.41
C MET A 43 13.57 13.90 10.32
N SER A 44 14.33 13.72 11.38
CA SER A 44 14.15 12.60 12.31
C SER A 44 12.79 12.66 13.04
N ALA A 45 12.32 13.87 13.39
CA ALA A 45 11.00 14.05 14.00
C ALA A 45 9.88 13.75 13.00
N ILE A 46 10.02 14.20 11.75
CA ILE A 46 9.06 13.92 10.67
C ILE A 46 8.95 12.41 10.39
N VAL A 47 10.10 11.72 10.28
CA VAL A 47 10.14 10.26 10.05
C VAL A 47 9.49 9.51 11.21
N THR A 48 9.76 9.92 12.46
CA THR A 48 9.15 9.32 13.65
C THR A 48 7.64 9.51 13.67
N ASP A 49 7.16 10.71 13.37
CA ASP A 49 5.71 10.99 13.34
C ASP A 49 5.02 10.24 12.20
N THR A 50 5.66 10.16 11.02
CA THR A 50 5.14 9.41 9.88
C THR A 50 5.05 7.92 10.17
N LYS A 51 6.06 7.33 10.85
CA LYS A 51 6.03 5.94 11.30
C LYS A 51 4.86 5.71 12.26
N ASN A 52 4.76 6.54 13.30
CA ASN A 52 3.70 6.43 14.31
C ASN A 52 2.29 6.58 13.69
N LEU A 53 2.13 7.52 12.76
CA LEU A 53 0.89 7.72 12.02
C LEU A 53 0.55 6.48 11.18
N ALA A 54 1.51 5.97 10.40
CA ALA A 54 1.32 4.79 9.58
C ALA A 54 0.97 3.55 10.42
N GLU A 55 1.63 3.33 11.55
CA GLU A 55 1.34 2.21 12.46
C GLU A 55 -0.07 2.31 13.07
N LYS A 56 -0.54 3.52 13.36
CA LYS A 56 -1.88 3.76 13.90
C LYS A 56 -2.98 3.64 12.86
N GLU A 57 -2.74 4.13 11.66
CA GLU A 57 -3.76 4.24 10.61
C GLU A 57 -3.86 2.99 9.75
N THR A 58 -2.75 2.30 9.48
CA THR A 58 -2.74 1.11 8.62
C THR A 58 -3.77 0.05 9.03
N PRO A 59 -3.92 -0.34 10.31
CA PRO A 59 -4.93 -1.31 10.72
C PRO A 59 -6.36 -0.85 10.43
N LEU A 60 -6.64 0.44 10.59
CA LEU A 60 -7.95 1.02 10.32
C LEU A 60 -8.28 0.97 8.83
N TYR A 61 -7.36 1.36 7.96
CA TYR A 61 -7.58 1.33 6.51
C TYR A 61 -7.71 -0.10 5.97
N VAL A 62 -6.92 -1.04 6.50
CA VAL A 62 -7.07 -2.46 6.17
C VAL A 62 -8.45 -2.98 6.60
N LEU A 63 -8.92 -2.61 7.80
CA LEU A 63 -10.25 -2.97 8.26
C LEU A 63 -11.35 -2.40 7.37
N ILE A 64 -11.25 -1.13 6.98
CA ILE A 64 -12.19 -0.49 6.05
C ILE A 64 -12.20 -1.22 4.71
N ALA A 65 -11.03 -1.55 4.16
CA ALA A 65 -10.93 -2.30 2.91
C ALA A 65 -11.58 -3.69 3.00
N VAL A 66 -11.36 -4.40 4.09
CA VAL A 66 -11.99 -5.71 4.36
C VAL A 66 -13.51 -5.58 4.47
N VAL A 67 -14.01 -4.60 5.22
CA VAL A 67 -15.46 -4.36 5.37
C VAL A 67 -16.10 -4.04 4.02
N LEU A 68 -15.51 -3.15 3.23
CA LEU A 68 -16.00 -2.82 1.89
C LEU A 68 -15.98 -4.03 0.97
N ALA A 69 -14.89 -4.82 0.98
CA ALA A 69 -14.81 -6.05 0.20
C ALA A 69 -15.89 -7.06 0.60
N VAL A 70 -16.14 -7.24 1.90
CA VAL A 70 -17.21 -8.14 2.40
C VAL A 70 -18.59 -7.66 1.96
N ILE A 71 -18.87 -6.35 2.01
CA ILE A 71 -20.14 -5.78 1.55
C ILE A 71 -20.33 -6.03 0.05
N VAL A 72 -19.33 -5.69 -0.76
CA VAL A 72 -19.40 -5.88 -2.22
C VAL A 72 -19.57 -7.35 -2.57
N LEU A 73 -18.76 -8.22 -1.99
CA LEU A 73 -18.87 -9.68 -2.21
C LEU A 73 -20.21 -10.25 -1.70
N GLY A 74 -20.72 -9.77 -0.57
CA GLY A 74 -22.01 -10.17 -0.06
C GLY A 74 -23.18 -9.80 -0.97
N LEU A 75 -23.04 -8.75 -1.78
CA LEU A 75 -24.02 -8.35 -2.79
C LEU A 75 -23.85 -9.11 -4.12
N THR A 76 -22.65 -9.57 -4.44
CA THR A 76 -22.31 -10.16 -5.74
C THR A 76 -22.29 -11.69 -5.73
N MET A 77 -21.97 -12.31 -4.60
CA MET A 77 -21.94 -13.78 -4.43
C MET A 77 -23.29 -14.33 -4.02
N ASP A 78 -23.51 -15.62 -4.23
CA ASP A 78 -24.76 -16.31 -3.93
C ASP A 78 -24.95 -16.67 -2.45
N SER A 79 -23.99 -16.35 -1.57
CA SER A 79 -24.07 -16.62 -0.14
C SER A 79 -23.30 -15.59 0.68
N TYR A 80 -23.88 -15.12 1.79
CA TYR A 80 -23.24 -14.21 2.73
C TYR A 80 -22.06 -14.84 3.50
N PHE A 81 -21.92 -16.15 3.48
CA PHE A 81 -20.82 -16.84 4.16
C PHE A 81 -19.54 -16.94 3.30
N ILE A 82 -19.67 -16.92 1.97
CA ILE A 82 -18.54 -16.99 1.02
C ILE A 82 -17.55 -15.83 1.22
N PRO A 83 -17.97 -14.55 1.33
CA PRO A 83 -17.06 -13.45 1.60
C PRO A 83 -16.22 -13.62 2.87
N LEU A 84 -16.81 -14.21 3.92
CA LEU A 84 -16.09 -14.47 5.16
C LEU A 84 -14.96 -15.51 4.96
N LEU A 85 -15.23 -16.59 4.20
CA LEU A 85 -14.22 -17.59 3.87
C LEU A 85 -13.09 -16.99 3.01
N PHE A 86 -13.43 -16.12 2.07
CA PHE A 86 -12.44 -15.41 1.27
C PHE A 86 -11.53 -14.55 2.15
N MET A 87 -12.12 -13.72 3.01
CA MET A 87 -11.34 -12.87 3.92
C MET A 87 -10.47 -13.67 4.87
N LEU A 88 -10.94 -14.82 5.35
CA LEU A 88 -10.16 -15.67 6.24
C LEU A 88 -8.98 -16.31 5.49
N SER A 89 -9.21 -16.85 4.29
CA SER A 89 -8.14 -17.43 3.45
C SER A 89 -7.09 -16.39 3.05
N ILE A 90 -7.54 -15.22 2.60
CA ILE A 90 -6.65 -14.11 2.21
C ILE A 90 -5.91 -13.57 3.43
N GLY A 91 -6.59 -13.43 4.56
CA GLY A 91 -5.97 -12.99 5.83
C GLY A 91 -4.84 -13.91 6.26
N MET A 92 -5.02 -15.23 6.16
CA MET A 92 -3.93 -16.19 6.41
C MET A 92 -2.76 -16.00 5.42
N ALA A 93 -3.05 -15.82 4.13
CA ALA A 93 -1.99 -15.56 3.14
C ALA A 93 -1.22 -14.27 3.42
N ILE A 94 -1.90 -13.19 3.85
CA ILE A 94 -1.28 -11.93 4.25
C ILE A 94 -0.40 -12.13 5.49
N ILE A 95 -0.87 -12.85 6.51
CA ILE A 95 -0.10 -13.15 7.72
C ILE A 95 1.16 -13.95 7.37
N TYR A 96 1.06 -14.96 6.50
CA TYR A 96 2.23 -15.72 6.04
C TYR A 96 3.20 -14.84 5.26
N ASN A 97 2.71 -13.95 4.40
CA ASN A 97 3.55 -13.01 3.66
C ASN A 97 4.28 -12.05 4.60
N LEU A 98 3.57 -11.38 5.48
CA LEU A 98 4.16 -10.42 6.41
C LEU A 98 5.07 -11.11 7.44
N GLY A 99 4.67 -12.28 7.97
CA GLY A 99 5.47 -13.04 8.91
C GLY A 99 6.78 -13.57 8.32
N SER A 100 6.76 -13.99 7.04
CA SER A 100 7.97 -14.45 6.36
C SER A 100 8.97 -13.32 6.04
N ASN A 101 8.61 -12.04 6.23
CA ASN A 101 9.55 -10.93 6.13
C ASN A 101 10.62 -10.96 7.24
N TYR A 102 10.38 -11.70 8.33
CA TYR A 102 11.41 -11.96 9.35
C TYR A 102 12.73 -12.46 8.76
N PHE A 103 12.68 -13.27 7.69
CA PHE A 103 13.87 -13.77 7.00
C PHE A 103 14.53 -12.74 6.07
N LEU A 104 13.86 -11.64 5.76
CA LEU A 104 14.41 -10.57 4.94
C LEU A 104 15.10 -9.48 5.78
N GLY A 105 14.93 -9.49 7.10
CA GLY A 105 15.41 -8.48 8.01
C GLY A 105 14.44 -7.31 8.13
N GLU A 106 14.82 -6.17 7.58
CA GLU A 106 14.01 -4.95 7.64
C GLU A 106 13.21 -4.73 6.35
N ILE A 107 12.00 -4.22 6.50
CA ILE A 107 11.17 -3.76 5.38
C ILE A 107 10.64 -2.35 5.68
N SER A 108 10.43 -1.56 4.63
CA SER A 108 9.84 -0.23 4.76
C SER A 108 8.43 -0.30 5.35
N TYR A 109 8.07 0.67 6.23
CA TYR A 109 6.70 0.81 6.74
C TYR A 109 5.68 1.02 5.61
N ILE A 110 6.07 1.71 4.53
CA ILE A 110 5.26 1.89 3.32
C ILE A 110 4.97 0.53 2.68
N THR A 111 6.00 -0.30 2.51
CA THR A 111 5.86 -1.67 1.97
C THR A 111 4.92 -2.50 2.83
N LYS A 112 5.06 -2.45 4.16
CA LYS A 112 4.20 -3.18 5.10
C LYS A 112 2.73 -2.78 4.95
N ALA A 113 2.45 -1.48 4.87
CA ALA A 113 1.10 -0.95 4.72
C ALA A 113 0.47 -1.31 3.37
N LEU A 114 1.21 -1.07 2.28
CA LEU A 114 0.73 -1.32 0.92
C LEU A 114 0.58 -2.81 0.63
N ALA A 115 1.49 -3.66 1.11
CA ALA A 115 1.47 -5.10 0.84
C ALA A 115 0.16 -5.75 1.29
N ALA A 116 -0.37 -5.39 2.46
CA ALA A 116 -1.62 -5.96 2.96
C ALA A 116 -2.81 -5.62 2.04
N VAL A 117 -2.96 -4.35 1.63
CA VAL A 117 -4.08 -3.89 0.81
C VAL A 117 -3.96 -4.39 -0.63
N LEU A 118 -2.76 -4.32 -1.23
CA LEU A 118 -2.54 -4.80 -2.60
C LEU A 118 -2.71 -6.32 -2.69
N GLN A 119 -2.20 -7.07 -1.73
CA GLN A 119 -2.37 -8.51 -1.69
C GLN A 119 -3.85 -8.90 -1.53
N LEU A 120 -4.61 -8.18 -0.70
CA LEU A 120 -6.05 -8.38 -0.56
C LEU A 120 -6.72 -8.28 -1.94
N GLY A 121 -6.49 -7.19 -2.69
CA GLY A 121 -7.11 -6.99 -4.00
C GLY A 121 -6.73 -8.08 -5.01
N VAL A 122 -5.43 -8.37 -5.17
CA VAL A 122 -4.94 -9.36 -6.15
C VAL A 122 -5.44 -10.78 -5.83
N THR A 123 -5.43 -11.18 -4.54
CA THR A 123 -5.83 -12.55 -4.16
C THR A 123 -7.35 -12.73 -4.20
N LEU A 124 -8.10 -11.65 -4.00
CA LEU A 124 -9.55 -11.67 -4.05
C LEU A 124 -10.05 -12.11 -5.44
N ASP A 125 -9.46 -11.59 -6.50
CA ASP A 125 -9.82 -11.95 -7.88
C ASP A 125 -9.65 -13.45 -8.14
N TYR A 126 -8.57 -14.06 -7.65
CA TYR A 126 -8.35 -15.50 -7.77
C TYR A 126 -9.43 -16.32 -7.05
N SER A 127 -9.84 -15.85 -5.88
CA SER A 127 -10.89 -16.49 -5.08
C SER A 127 -12.25 -16.42 -5.77
N ILE A 128 -12.57 -15.30 -6.40
CA ILE A 128 -13.80 -15.11 -7.19
C ILE A 128 -13.82 -16.07 -8.40
N PHE A 129 -12.72 -16.15 -9.15
CA PHE A 129 -12.62 -17.07 -10.29
C PHE A 129 -12.82 -18.52 -9.89
N LEU A 130 -12.19 -18.95 -8.79
CA LEU A 130 -12.36 -20.30 -8.29
C LEU A 130 -13.82 -20.57 -7.90
N MET A 131 -14.46 -19.65 -7.21
CA MET A 131 -15.84 -19.83 -6.75
C MET A 131 -16.82 -19.93 -7.91
N HIS A 132 -16.75 -19.05 -8.89
CA HIS A 132 -17.58 -19.13 -10.09
C HIS A 132 -17.36 -20.43 -10.87
N SER A 133 -16.10 -20.86 -11.01
CA SER A 133 -15.83 -22.17 -11.62
C SER A 133 -16.44 -23.32 -10.81
N TYR A 134 -16.37 -23.25 -9.47
CA TYR A 134 -16.96 -24.26 -8.61
C TYR A 134 -18.49 -24.33 -8.74
N GLU A 135 -19.18 -23.19 -8.74
CA GLU A 135 -20.63 -23.11 -8.97
C GLU A 135 -21.03 -23.71 -10.31
N GLU A 136 -20.30 -23.39 -11.37
CA GLU A 136 -20.53 -23.98 -12.71
C GLU A 136 -20.34 -25.51 -12.71
N GLN A 137 -19.28 -26.00 -12.06
CA GLN A 137 -19.01 -27.45 -11.98
C GLN A 137 -20.01 -28.18 -11.09
N GLN A 138 -20.52 -27.56 -10.02
CA GLN A 138 -21.58 -28.15 -9.20
C GLN A 138 -22.84 -28.49 -10.02
N ALA A 139 -23.22 -27.58 -10.93
CA ALA A 139 -24.37 -27.82 -11.82
C ALA A 139 -24.13 -29.01 -12.78
N ARG A 140 -22.88 -29.21 -13.23
CA ARG A 140 -22.50 -30.30 -14.15
C ARG A 140 -22.40 -31.67 -13.48
N TYR A 141 -21.95 -31.72 -12.23
CA TYR A 141 -21.73 -32.97 -11.48
C TYR A 141 -22.88 -33.37 -10.55
N ASN A 142 -24.09 -32.83 -10.78
CA ASN A 142 -25.29 -33.19 -10.02
C ASN A 142 -25.10 -33.10 -8.48
N GLY A 143 -24.30 -32.19 -8.00
CA GLY A 143 -24.08 -31.94 -6.57
C GLY A 143 -22.95 -32.76 -5.92
N ASP A 144 -22.16 -33.51 -6.68
CA ASP A 144 -20.91 -34.11 -6.20
C ASP A 144 -19.86 -33.01 -5.98
N LYS A 145 -19.77 -32.54 -4.73
CA LYS A 145 -19.01 -31.35 -4.35
C LYS A 145 -17.50 -31.54 -4.46
N GLU A 146 -17.00 -32.71 -4.13
CA GLU A 146 -15.58 -33.03 -4.20
C GLU A 146 -15.10 -33.06 -5.64
N ARG A 147 -15.85 -33.75 -6.51
CA ARG A 147 -15.57 -33.76 -7.95
C ARG A 147 -15.69 -32.37 -8.58
N ALA A 148 -16.75 -31.63 -8.27
CA ALA A 148 -16.95 -30.28 -8.74
C ALA A 148 -15.77 -29.38 -8.36
N MET A 149 -15.31 -29.43 -7.11
CA MET A 149 -14.17 -28.65 -6.63
C MET A 149 -12.86 -29.06 -7.31
N ALA A 150 -12.59 -30.35 -7.46
CA ALA A 150 -11.39 -30.83 -8.17
C ALA A 150 -11.32 -30.33 -9.61
N HIS A 151 -12.46 -30.35 -10.32
CA HIS A 151 -12.53 -29.81 -11.68
C HIS A 151 -12.46 -28.28 -11.72
N ALA A 152 -13.07 -27.58 -10.76
CA ALA A 152 -12.97 -26.14 -10.62
C ALA A 152 -11.52 -25.69 -10.43
N ILE A 153 -10.78 -26.33 -9.52
CA ILE A 153 -9.35 -26.07 -9.32
C ILE A 153 -8.58 -26.28 -10.63
N SER A 154 -8.78 -27.43 -11.29
CA SER A 154 -8.05 -27.74 -12.53
C SER A 154 -8.34 -26.74 -13.65
N GLN A 155 -9.59 -26.34 -13.81
CA GLN A 155 -10.02 -25.37 -14.83
C GLN A 155 -9.50 -23.95 -14.53
N THR A 156 -9.57 -23.54 -13.28
CA THR A 156 -9.16 -22.20 -12.85
C THR A 156 -7.64 -22.06 -12.76
N PHE A 157 -6.94 -23.15 -12.49
CA PHE A 157 -5.50 -23.17 -12.27
C PHE A 157 -4.71 -22.49 -13.41
N SER A 158 -5.02 -22.82 -14.67
CA SER A 158 -4.35 -22.24 -15.84
C SER A 158 -4.55 -20.72 -15.92
N SER A 159 -5.77 -20.24 -15.65
CA SER A 159 -6.10 -18.81 -15.71
C SER A 159 -5.47 -18.05 -14.53
N VAL A 160 -5.52 -18.61 -13.32
CA VAL A 160 -4.92 -18.02 -12.12
C VAL A 160 -3.40 -17.97 -12.23
N ILE A 161 -2.75 -19.05 -12.69
CA ILE A 161 -1.30 -19.05 -12.93
C ILE A 161 -0.92 -18.04 -14.02
N GLY A 162 -1.64 -18.00 -15.14
CA GLY A 162 -1.36 -17.03 -16.20
C GLY A 162 -1.44 -15.59 -15.72
N SER A 163 -2.48 -15.23 -14.97
CA SER A 163 -2.64 -13.90 -14.37
C SER A 163 -1.58 -13.62 -13.29
N SER A 164 -1.31 -14.59 -12.42
CA SER A 164 -0.32 -14.41 -11.34
C SER A 164 1.11 -14.27 -11.86
N VAL A 165 1.49 -15.01 -12.92
CA VAL A 165 2.82 -14.88 -13.53
C VAL A 165 3.03 -13.49 -14.10
N THR A 166 2.03 -12.90 -14.77
CA THR A 166 2.14 -11.53 -15.29
C THR A 166 2.26 -10.51 -14.16
N THR A 167 1.50 -10.68 -13.07
CA THR A 167 1.57 -9.83 -11.87
C THR A 167 2.93 -9.96 -11.18
N VAL A 168 3.42 -11.18 -11.01
CA VAL A 168 4.76 -11.46 -10.45
C VAL A 168 5.85 -10.84 -11.33
N ALA A 169 5.77 -10.97 -12.66
CA ALA A 169 6.73 -10.34 -13.57
C ALA A 169 6.76 -8.81 -13.41
N GLY A 170 5.59 -8.17 -13.24
CA GLY A 170 5.50 -6.74 -12.95
C GLY A 170 6.20 -6.36 -11.63
N PHE A 171 5.98 -7.12 -10.56
CA PHE A 171 6.66 -6.87 -9.28
C PHE A 171 8.15 -7.22 -9.32
N ILE A 172 8.57 -8.24 -10.07
CA ILE A 172 10.00 -8.51 -10.29
C ILE A 172 10.67 -7.33 -11.00
N ALA A 173 10.01 -6.66 -11.94
CA ALA A 173 10.56 -5.49 -12.59
C ALA A 173 10.89 -4.36 -11.58
N LEU A 174 10.11 -4.21 -10.50
CA LEU A 174 10.42 -3.25 -9.42
C LEU A 174 11.71 -3.62 -8.67
N CYS A 175 12.07 -4.90 -8.61
CA CYS A 175 13.31 -5.34 -7.93
C CYS A 175 14.58 -4.84 -8.66
N PHE A 176 14.49 -4.42 -9.92
CA PHE A 176 15.61 -3.84 -10.66
C PHE A 176 15.73 -2.32 -10.51
N MET A 177 14.84 -1.69 -9.74
CA MET A 177 14.96 -0.26 -9.45
C MET A 177 16.17 0.00 -8.55
N THR A 178 16.87 1.10 -8.80
CA THR A 178 17.94 1.59 -7.91
C THR A 178 17.39 2.16 -6.60
N PHE A 179 16.11 2.51 -6.58
CA PHE A 179 15.41 2.99 -5.40
C PHE A 179 14.97 1.80 -4.53
N THR A 180 15.55 1.70 -3.34
CA THR A 180 15.39 0.54 -2.43
C THR A 180 13.94 0.24 -2.06
N LEU A 181 13.08 1.27 -1.94
CA LEU A 181 11.65 1.09 -1.67
C LEU A 181 10.95 0.29 -2.78
N GLY A 182 11.34 0.49 -4.05
CA GLY A 182 10.81 -0.27 -5.17
C GLY A 182 11.18 -1.75 -5.08
N MET A 183 12.42 -2.04 -4.70
CA MET A 183 12.89 -3.42 -4.48
C MET A 183 12.14 -4.10 -3.33
N ASP A 184 11.94 -3.40 -2.19
CA ASP A 184 11.20 -3.92 -1.05
C ASP A 184 9.76 -4.30 -1.43
N ILE A 185 9.04 -3.38 -2.09
CA ILE A 185 7.68 -3.63 -2.56
C ILE A 185 7.69 -4.82 -3.54
N GLY A 186 8.64 -4.84 -4.47
CA GLY A 186 8.77 -5.91 -5.45
C GLY A 186 8.87 -7.29 -4.79
N VAL A 187 9.83 -7.49 -3.90
CA VAL A 187 10.08 -8.77 -3.22
C VAL A 187 8.88 -9.20 -2.38
N VAL A 188 8.34 -8.29 -1.55
CA VAL A 188 7.22 -8.60 -0.66
C VAL A 188 5.95 -8.94 -1.45
N MET A 189 5.70 -8.22 -2.57
CA MET A 189 4.53 -8.47 -3.40
C MET A 189 4.65 -9.73 -4.25
N VAL A 190 5.83 -10.06 -4.80
CA VAL A 190 6.06 -11.36 -5.47
C VAL A 190 5.71 -12.50 -4.53
N LYS A 191 6.23 -12.46 -3.31
CA LYS A 191 5.97 -13.44 -2.26
C LYS A 191 4.48 -13.49 -1.91
N GLY A 192 3.85 -12.32 -1.76
CA GLY A 192 2.43 -12.18 -1.45
C GLY A 192 1.53 -12.81 -2.51
N VAL A 193 1.81 -12.57 -3.80
CA VAL A 193 1.06 -13.16 -4.91
C VAL A 193 1.20 -14.68 -4.93
N VAL A 194 2.42 -15.20 -4.78
CA VAL A 194 2.67 -16.65 -4.74
C VAL A 194 1.91 -17.31 -3.59
N LEU A 195 1.99 -16.75 -2.38
CA LEU A 195 1.26 -17.25 -1.21
C LEU A 195 -0.25 -17.13 -1.39
N GLY A 196 -0.73 -16.07 -2.05
CA GLY A 196 -2.13 -15.88 -2.41
C GLY A 196 -2.65 -16.98 -3.34
N VAL A 197 -1.88 -17.32 -4.38
CA VAL A 197 -2.22 -18.43 -5.29
C VAL A 197 -2.26 -19.76 -4.55
N ILE A 198 -1.25 -20.04 -3.72
CA ILE A 198 -1.22 -21.26 -2.91
C ILE A 198 -2.45 -21.33 -2.00
N ALA A 199 -2.79 -20.25 -1.31
CA ALA A 199 -3.98 -20.20 -0.46
C ALA A 199 -5.29 -20.40 -1.25
N CYS A 200 -5.38 -19.81 -2.45
CA CYS A 200 -6.54 -19.94 -3.33
C CYS A 200 -6.76 -21.39 -3.80
N VAL A 201 -5.70 -22.13 -4.14
CA VAL A 201 -5.83 -23.50 -4.67
C VAL A 201 -5.80 -24.59 -3.59
N THR A 202 -5.46 -24.28 -2.35
CA THR A 202 -5.35 -25.25 -1.25
C THR A 202 -6.28 -24.94 -0.09
N ILE A 203 -6.08 -23.79 0.56
CA ILE A 203 -6.80 -23.40 1.78
C ILE A 203 -8.27 -23.11 1.48
N LEU A 204 -8.53 -22.25 0.51
CA LEU A 204 -9.88 -21.82 0.17
C LEU A 204 -10.80 -22.97 -0.26
N PRO A 205 -10.41 -23.89 -1.17
CA PRO A 205 -11.23 -25.05 -1.53
C PRO A 205 -11.57 -25.93 -0.33
N SER A 206 -10.56 -26.18 0.52
CA SER A 206 -10.74 -26.97 1.72
C SER A 206 -11.75 -26.34 2.69
N MET A 207 -11.68 -25.02 2.87
CA MET A 207 -12.61 -24.26 3.70
C MET A 207 -14.03 -24.28 3.12
N ILE A 208 -14.19 -24.11 1.81
CA ILE A 208 -15.49 -24.16 1.13
C ILE A 208 -16.14 -25.54 1.33
N LEU A 209 -15.40 -26.64 1.12
CA LEU A 209 -15.91 -27.99 1.32
C LEU A 209 -16.27 -28.28 2.79
N CYS A 210 -15.44 -27.84 3.74
CA CYS A 210 -15.73 -28.01 5.17
C CYS A 210 -16.96 -27.21 5.63
N CYS A 211 -17.15 -26.01 5.09
CA CYS A 211 -18.20 -25.08 5.50
C CYS A 211 -19.45 -25.12 4.61
N ASP A 212 -19.56 -26.09 3.73
CA ASP A 212 -20.64 -26.19 2.75
C ASP A 212 -22.04 -26.07 3.34
N LYS A 213 -22.27 -26.69 4.51
CA LYS A 213 -23.57 -26.59 5.22
C LYS A 213 -23.94 -25.16 5.60
N TRP A 214 -22.92 -24.33 5.93
CA TRP A 214 -23.12 -22.94 6.28
C TRP A 214 -23.35 -22.08 5.03
N ILE A 215 -22.62 -22.36 3.94
CA ILE A 215 -22.81 -21.73 2.64
C ILE A 215 -24.25 -21.95 2.16
N THR A 216 -24.72 -23.21 2.15
CA THR A 216 -26.06 -23.55 1.69
C THR A 216 -27.16 -22.90 2.56
N LYS A 217 -26.93 -22.75 3.87
CA LYS A 217 -27.90 -22.12 4.80
C LYS A 217 -28.03 -20.61 4.57
N THR A 218 -26.98 -19.96 4.07
CA THR A 218 -26.91 -18.49 3.87
C THR A 218 -27.03 -18.08 2.40
N MET A 219 -27.47 -18.99 1.53
CA MET A 219 -27.68 -18.69 0.11
C MET A 219 -28.77 -17.63 -0.10
N HIS A 220 -28.51 -16.73 -1.02
CA HIS A 220 -29.44 -15.71 -1.48
C HIS A 220 -29.24 -15.45 -2.98
N LYS A 221 -30.14 -14.73 -3.61
CA LYS A 221 -29.97 -14.33 -5.01
C LYS A 221 -29.00 -13.14 -5.07
N PRO A 222 -27.99 -13.17 -5.96
CA PRO A 222 -27.07 -12.05 -6.13
C PRO A 222 -27.84 -10.80 -6.57
N PHE A 223 -27.43 -9.65 -6.07
CA PHE A 223 -28.06 -8.38 -6.37
C PHE A 223 -27.60 -7.78 -7.70
N LEU A 224 -26.76 -8.49 -8.46
CA LEU A 224 -26.27 -8.03 -9.74
C LEU A 224 -27.39 -8.00 -10.79
N PRO A 225 -27.62 -6.85 -11.45
CA PRO A 225 -28.58 -6.79 -12.55
C PRO A 225 -28.05 -7.60 -13.76
N ASP A 226 -28.98 -8.16 -14.53
CA ASP A 226 -28.66 -8.83 -15.79
C ASP A 226 -28.05 -7.81 -16.78
N ILE A 227 -26.77 -7.99 -17.09
CA ILE A 227 -25.99 -7.13 -18.01
C ILE A 227 -26.17 -7.55 -19.47
N GLY A 228 -26.95 -8.60 -19.78
CA GLY A 228 -27.13 -9.13 -21.12
C GLY A 228 -27.48 -8.06 -22.17
N ARG A 229 -28.37 -7.13 -21.83
CA ARG A 229 -28.75 -6.01 -22.72
C ARG A 229 -27.59 -5.07 -23.04
N ILE A 230 -26.68 -4.84 -22.06
CA ILE A 230 -25.49 -4.00 -22.25
C ILE A 230 -24.48 -4.72 -23.11
N SER A 231 -24.24 -6.01 -22.81
CA SER A 231 -23.37 -6.88 -23.59
C SER A 231 -23.76 -6.94 -25.07
N ASP A 232 -25.05 -7.16 -25.36
CA ASP A 232 -25.58 -7.15 -26.74
C ASP A 232 -25.35 -5.82 -27.43
N LYS A 233 -25.54 -4.71 -26.72
CA LYS A 233 -25.37 -3.37 -27.28
C LYS A 233 -23.90 -3.07 -27.58
N VAL A 234 -23.00 -3.46 -26.68
CA VAL A 234 -21.55 -3.33 -26.87
C VAL A 234 -21.09 -4.18 -28.05
N THR A 235 -21.50 -5.45 -28.09
CA THR A 235 -21.09 -6.38 -29.16
C THR A 235 -21.62 -5.93 -30.54
N LYS A 236 -22.85 -5.42 -30.62
CA LYS A 236 -23.40 -4.90 -31.90
C LYS A 236 -22.73 -3.61 -32.36
N ARG A 237 -22.14 -2.83 -31.48
CA ARG A 237 -21.55 -1.52 -31.80
C ARG A 237 -20.06 -1.41 -31.40
N TYR A 238 -19.34 -2.51 -31.41
CA TYR A 238 -17.96 -2.58 -30.92
C TYR A 238 -17.04 -1.52 -31.54
N MET A 239 -17.18 -1.22 -32.83
CA MET A 239 -16.37 -0.19 -33.51
C MET A 239 -16.58 1.22 -32.93
N ILE A 240 -17.80 1.54 -32.51
CA ILE A 240 -18.08 2.86 -31.90
C ILE A 240 -17.32 2.99 -30.58
N TYR A 241 -17.32 1.93 -29.74
CA TYR A 241 -16.61 1.96 -28.47
C TYR A 241 -15.10 2.05 -28.64
N VAL A 242 -14.53 1.36 -29.64
CA VAL A 242 -13.11 1.49 -30.00
C VAL A 242 -12.76 2.91 -30.41
N ILE A 243 -13.59 3.54 -31.27
CA ILE A 243 -13.36 4.91 -31.73
C ILE A 243 -13.45 5.89 -30.55
N ILE A 244 -14.49 5.75 -29.70
CA ILE A 244 -14.63 6.60 -28.50
C ILE A 244 -13.39 6.48 -27.61
N PHE A 245 -12.90 5.24 -27.36
CA PHE A 245 -11.72 5.04 -26.53
C PHE A 245 -10.46 5.66 -27.12
N LEU A 246 -10.26 5.53 -28.44
CA LEU A 246 -9.14 6.16 -29.14
C LEU A 246 -9.22 7.70 -29.10
N VAL A 247 -10.42 8.28 -29.23
CA VAL A 247 -10.61 9.72 -29.14
C VAL A 247 -10.31 10.22 -27.73
N LEU A 248 -10.73 9.48 -26.68
CA LEU A 248 -10.43 9.81 -25.30
C LEU A 248 -8.95 9.67 -24.91
N LEU A 249 -8.18 8.90 -25.69
CA LEU A 249 -6.74 8.74 -25.46
C LEU A 249 -5.97 10.06 -25.66
N PHE A 250 -6.38 10.92 -26.62
CA PHE A 250 -5.71 12.19 -26.86
C PHE A 250 -5.72 13.14 -25.66
N PRO A 251 -6.90 13.48 -25.07
CA PRO A 251 -6.93 14.32 -23.87
C PRO A 251 -6.27 13.64 -22.67
N ALA A 252 -6.28 12.30 -22.57
CA ALA A 252 -5.59 11.57 -21.52
C ALA A 252 -4.05 11.72 -21.61
N ILE A 253 -3.48 11.57 -22.82
CA ILE A 253 -2.04 11.80 -23.05
C ILE A 253 -1.67 13.26 -22.76
N TYR A 254 -2.51 14.21 -23.22
CA TYR A 254 -2.29 15.63 -22.93
C TYR A 254 -2.26 15.90 -21.43
N GLY A 255 -3.24 15.39 -20.69
CA GLY A 255 -3.34 15.54 -19.23
C GLY A 255 -2.13 14.90 -18.51
N ASN A 256 -1.73 13.69 -18.91
CA ASN A 256 -0.58 13.01 -18.33
C ASN A 256 0.73 13.82 -18.48
N ASN A 257 0.94 14.44 -19.65
CA ASN A 257 2.14 15.23 -19.90
C ASN A 257 2.17 16.60 -19.19
N HIS A 258 0.99 17.07 -18.73
CA HIS A 258 0.85 18.36 -18.03
C HIS A 258 0.56 18.20 -16.53
N THR A 259 0.56 16.98 -16.02
CA THR A 259 0.42 16.72 -14.58
C THR A 259 1.76 16.97 -13.90
N SER A 260 1.79 17.91 -12.97
CA SER A 260 2.96 18.15 -12.11
C SER A 260 3.02 17.08 -11.01
N VAL A 261 4.21 16.55 -10.79
CA VAL A 261 4.48 15.60 -9.69
C VAL A 261 5.17 16.38 -8.58
N TYR A 262 4.60 16.33 -7.38
CA TYR A 262 5.23 16.94 -6.21
C TYR A 262 6.11 15.93 -5.47
N TYR A 263 7.17 16.44 -4.85
CA TYR A 263 8.15 15.63 -4.11
C TYR A 263 8.21 15.98 -2.62
N ASN A 264 7.44 16.99 -2.19
CA ASN A 264 7.40 17.44 -0.79
C ASN A 264 6.54 16.48 0.02
N LEU A 265 7.17 15.48 0.63
CA LEU A 265 6.49 14.48 1.45
C LEU A 265 5.94 15.08 2.75
N ASP A 266 6.58 16.09 3.31
CA ASP A 266 6.18 16.81 4.51
C ASP A 266 4.88 17.61 4.31
N GLU A 267 4.65 18.21 3.15
CA GLU A 267 3.40 18.91 2.84
C GLU A 267 2.17 17.98 2.73
N THR A 268 2.39 16.67 2.57
CA THR A 268 1.31 15.68 2.51
C THR A 268 0.89 15.18 3.88
N LEU A 269 1.66 15.47 4.92
CA LEU A 269 1.38 15.06 6.27
C LEU A 269 0.29 15.93 6.92
N PRO A 270 -0.51 15.37 7.84
CA PRO A 270 -1.50 16.14 8.59
C PRO A 270 -0.85 17.32 9.33
N LYS A 271 -1.50 18.48 9.27
CA LYS A 271 -0.98 19.74 9.87
C LYS A 271 -0.96 19.73 11.39
N ASP A 272 -1.67 18.81 12.01
CA ASP A 272 -1.73 18.63 13.47
C ASP A 272 -0.60 17.75 14.03
N LEU A 273 0.28 17.23 13.19
CA LEU A 273 1.44 16.48 13.64
C LEU A 273 2.44 17.37 14.37
N PRO A 274 3.02 16.90 15.49
CA PRO A 274 3.96 17.68 16.29
C PRO A 274 5.17 18.21 15.50
N SER A 275 5.72 17.41 14.56
CA SER A 275 6.83 17.83 13.71
C SER A 275 6.44 18.89 12.69
N ILE A 276 5.23 18.85 12.15
CA ILE A 276 4.72 19.85 11.19
C ILE A 276 4.47 21.18 11.91
N ILE A 277 3.81 21.14 13.07
CA ILE A 277 3.63 22.34 13.92
C ILE A 277 4.99 22.96 14.28
N ALA A 278 5.99 22.12 14.59
CA ALA A 278 7.34 22.58 14.89
C ALA A 278 8.02 23.24 13.68
N ASN A 279 7.83 22.68 12.46
CA ASN A 279 8.35 23.28 11.23
C ASN A 279 7.70 24.64 10.93
N GLU A 280 6.37 24.76 11.11
CA GLU A 280 5.67 26.04 10.94
C GLU A 280 6.21 27.12 11.90
N LYS A 281 6.43 26.76 13.17
CA LYS A 281 7.04 27.68 14.14
C LYS A 281 8.47 28.06 13.81
N LEU A 282 9.26 27.12 13.29
CA LEU A 282 10.62 27.40 12.84
C LEU A 282 10.64 28.41 11.69
N LYS A 283 9.67 28.30 10.78
CA LYS A 283 9.46 29.23 9.69
C LYS A 283 9.01 30.61 10.18
N GLU A 284 8.04 30.66 11.10
CA GLU A 284 7.48 31.92 11.61
C GLU A 284 8.46 32.71 12.49
N ASP A 285 9.16 32.02 13.41
CA ASP A 285 10.00 32.67 14.44
C ASP A 285 11.44 32.88 13.97
N TYR A 286 11.94 32.10 12.98
CA TYR A 286 13.34 32.10 12.54
C TYR A 286 13.52 32.25 11.04
N ASP A 287 12.44 32.33 10.24
CA ASP A 287 12.47 32.37 8.77
C ASP A 287 13.21 31.16 8.13
N MET A 288 13.16 30.00 8.83
CA MET A 288 13.85 28.78 8.42
C MET A 288 12.83 27.75 7.88
N ASN A 289 12.85 27.52 6.57
CA ASN A 289 12.02 26.50 5.92
C ASN A 289 12.68 25.12 5.93
N THR A 290 13.94 25.06 5.51
CA THR A 290 14.72 23.83 5.40
C THR A 290 16.15 24.08 5.84
N THR A 291 16.73 23.11 6.54
CA THR A 291 18.12 23.19 7.00
C THR A 291 19.01 22.37 6.07
N HIS A 292 20.01 22.99 5.46
CA HIS A 292 21.03 22.31 4.68
C HIS A 292 22.38 22.47 5.38
N MET A 293 23.13 21.38 5.47
CA MET A 293 24.49 21.41 5.99
C MET A 293 25.48 21.26 4.85
N ILE A 294 26.42 22.17 4.77
CA ILE A 294 27.51 22.11 3.79
C ILE A 294 28.76 21.64 4.53
N LEU A 295 29.30 20.50 4.13
CA LEU A 295 30.57 19.98 4.60
C LEU A 295 31.69 20.52 3.70
N VAL A 296 32.66 21.13 4.31
CA VAL A 296 33.87 21.66 3.61
C VAL A 296 35.07 20.92 4.20
N ASP A 297 36.05 20.54 3.35
CA ASP A 297 37.29 19.94 3.78
C ASP A 297 38.02 20.86 4.75
N SER A 298 38.60 20.34 5.82
CA SER A 298 39.31 21.08 6.86
C SER A 298 40.56 21.80 6.34
N SER A 299 41.05 21.45 5.14
CA SER A 299 42.17 22.10 4.46
C SER A 299 41.80 23.43 3.78
N VAL A 300 40.48 23.70 3.62
CA VAL A 300 40.01 24.96 2.99
C VAL A 300 40.08 26.09 4.00
N GLU A 301 40.74 27.21 3.61
CA GLU A 301 40.84 28.38 4.48
C GLU A 301 39.49 29.02 4.77
N SER A 302 39.30 29.47 6.02
CA SER A 302 38.02 30.10 6.46
C SER A 302 37.61 31.31 5.61
N ALA A 303 38.60 32.02 5.00
CA ALA A 303 38.33 33.12 4.11
C ALA A 303 37.69 32.71 2.78
N ASP A 304 38.01 31.51 2.29
CA ASP A 304 37.42 30.98 1.06
C ASP A 304 36.03 30.40 1.33
N VAL A 305 35.81 29.81 2.51
CA VAL A 305 34.45 29.39 2.98
C VAL A 305 33.53 30.63 3.07
N ALA A 306 33.99 31.73 3.66
CA ALA A 306 33.22 32.98 3.72
C ALA A 306 32.88 33.54 2.33
N LYS A 307 33.81 33.48 1.35
CA LYS A 307 33.51 33.85 -0.03
C LYS A 307 32.47 32.93 -0.71
N MET A 308 32.48 31.64 -0.39
CA MET A 308 31.47 30.70 -0.87
C MET A 308 30.11 31.05 -0.32
N ILE A 309 30.00 31.29 1.00
CA ILE A 309 28.76 31.69 1.67
C ILE A 309 28.19 32.97 1.05
N ASN A 310 29.02 34.03 0.91
CA ASN A 310 28.57 35.28 0.30
C ASN A 310 28.09 35.15 -1.16
N LYS A 311 28.58 34.15 -1.91
CA LYS A 311 28.07 33.85 -3.25
C LYS A 311 26.73 33.09 -3.22
N MET A 312 26.39 32.46 -2.12
CA MET A 312 25.13 31.74 -1.94
C MET A 312 24.01 32.67 -1.45
N ASP A 313 24.33 33.78 -0.80
CA ASP A 313 23.34 34.77 -0.34
C ASP A 313 22.49 35.35 -1.48
N ASP A 314 23.03 35.35 -2.72
CA ASP A 314 22.36 35.85 -3.91
C ASP A 314 21.51 34.76 -4.63
N VAL A 315 21.47 33.49 -4.14
CA VAL A 315 20.78 32.35 -4.74
C VAL A 315 19.55 31.96 -3.95
#